data_4f6df92573651795d83d985dde871b2c
#
_entry.id   4f6df92573651795d83d985dde871b2c
#
_cell.length_a   1.000
_cell.length_b   1.000
_cell.length_c   1.000
_cell.angle_alpha   90.00
_cell.angle_beta   90.00
_cell.angle_gamma   90.00
#
_symmetry.space_group_name_H-M   'P 1'
#
loop_
_entity.id
_entity.type
_entity.pdbx_description
1 polymer ?
#
loop_
_entity_poly.entity_id
_entity_poly.type
_entity_poly.pdbx_seq_one_letter_code
_entity_poly.pdbx_strand_id
1 'polypeptide(L)'
;MEDGLIWLFIIGGWFLYVFFKKYKREEDLKKVQKEIADIGNLETRVVEDVVKSEGRELKVFNVQIKGFVARLDSNPPNQGLICTYIFDQTNGQKMYEESWPVLAAFESWCEPGTTLFKTQDFKVEGLNNGYHFTDWATLFVIPVDVLNHPYKGERKLGFITYVTDTLVEFNYGMPQNRESLVNLSTFKMQYTFDEIGYKETIENRPRIIELSIQLALKVASMDSNIDQNEINEVKKWISVKVETDNYGNEDKIAEEKNKFGKYLQDATSFAEKNSISQIEITKEINDKASKQQKYDALELMLDVMTSDSDASAEEMSIIDDVVKLLNLDPTTYKELRQSRLTKVENISTNETADESIFGIETTMSNEQICSKLADQYEEWSQRLALPDKAMSKRAKEMCDKIIELRKKYKCS
;
A
#
# COMPACT_ATOMS: atom_id res chain seq x y z
N MET A 1 48.00 28.51 -4.69
CA MET A 1 48.16 27.82 -3.39
C MET A 1 47.09 28.22 -2.34
N GLU A 2 46.40 29.34 -2.53
CA GLU A 2 45.40 29.81 -1.57
C GLU A 2 44.05 29.04 -1.61
N ASP A 3 43.64 28.56 -2.78
CA ASP A 3 42.37 27.85 -2.92
C ASP A 3 42.32 26.47 -2.22
N GLY A 4 43.46 25.80 -2.08
CA GLY A 4 43.57 24.52 -1.39
C GLY A 4 43.40 24.60 0.13
N LEU A 5 43.79 25.73 0.72
CA LEU A 5 43.66 25.97 2.15
C LEU A 5 42.21 26.25 2.55
N ILE A 6 41.47 26.95 1.72
CA ILE A 6 40.04 27.25 1.96
C ILE A 6 39.21 25.97 1.96
N TRP A 7 39.45 25.05 1.04
CA TRP A 7 38.77 23.74 0.99
C TRP A 7 39.08 22.86 2.21
N LEU A 8 40.30 22.89 2.72
CA LEU A 8 40.68 22.19 3.96
C LEU A 8 39.94 22.73 5.18
N PHE A 9 39.73 24.05 5.26
CA PHE A 9 38.95 24.66 6.36
C PHE A 9 37.47 24.35 6.26
N ILE A 10 36.89 24.30 5.06
CA ILE A 10 35.48 23.95 4.84
C ILE A 10 35.22 22.47 5.19
N ILE A 11 36.07 21.56 4.71
CA ILE A 11 35.99 20.13 5.01
C ILE A 11 36.25 19.86 6.49
N GLY A 12 37.24 20.49 7.08
CA GLY A 12 37.53 20.39 8.51
C GLY A 12 36.45 20.96 9.39
N GLY A 13 35.83 22.09 9.02
CA GLY A 13 34.69 22.68 9.69
C GLY A 13 33.43 21.80 9.60
N TRP A 14 33.20 21.19 8.44
CA TRP A 14 32.08 20.23 8.26
C TRP A 14 32.30 18.96 9.08
N PHE A 15 33.52 18.41 9.11
CA PHE A 15 33.86 17.26 9.97
C PHE A 15 33.69 17.56 11.46
N LEU A 16 34.16 18.74 11.90
CA LEU A 16 33.94 19.19 13.27
C LEU A 16 32.47 19.38 13.60
N TYR A 17 31.70 19.98 12.69
CA TYR A 17 30.23 20.14 12.87
C TYR A 17 29.51 18.79 13.01
N VAL A 18 29.81 17.82 12.12
CA VAL A 18 29.25 16.48 12.17
C VAL A 18 29.67 15.75 13.45
N PHE A 19 30.94 15.89 13.85
CA PHE A 19 31.48 15.29 15.08
C PHE A 19 30.82 15.89 16.34
N PHE A 20 30.70 17.23 16.43
CA PHE A 20 30.00 17.89 17.53
C PHE A 20 28.50 17.55 17.57
N LYS A 21 27.85 17.46 16.42
CA LYS A 21 26.45 17.06 16.33
C LYS A 21 26.27 15.61 16.80
N LYS A 22 27.21 14.72 16.46
CA LYS A 22 27.22 13.33 16.93
C LYS A 22 27.47 13.23 18.42
N TYR A 23 28.45 13.98 18.95
CA TYR A 23 28.79 14.00 20.38
C TYR A 23 27.65 14.55 21.24
N LYS A 24 27.05 15.66 20.84
CA LYS A 24 25.87 16.24 21.52
C LYS A 24 24.70 15.27 21.54
N ARG A 25 24.48 14.54 20.43
CA ARG A 25 23.45 13.51 20.34
C ARG A 25 23.70 12.31 21.27
N GLU A 26 24.96 11.89 21.45
CA GLU A 26 25.31 10.81 22.40
C GLU A 26 25.15 11.26 23.86
N GLU A 27 25.44 12.50 24.18
CA GLU A 27 25.24 13.08 25.51
C GLU A 27 23.74 13.21 25.85
N ASP A 28 22.94 13.69 24.88
CA ASP A 28 21.48 13.74 25.01
C ASP A 28 20.89 12.35 25.18
N LEU A 29 21.38 11.33 24.45
CA LEU A 29 20.96 9.94 24.58
C LEU A 29 21.28 9.35 25.98
N LYS A 30 22.49 9.63 26.50
CA LYS A 30 22.89 9.18 27.85
C LYS A 30 22.02 9.86 28.91
N LYS A 31 21.69 11.14 28.73
CA LYS A 31 20.82 11.88 29.63
C LYS A 31 19.40 11.31 29.63
N VAL A 32 18.86 11.02 28.45
CA VAL A 32 17.55 10.33 28.30
C VAL A 32 17.57 8.95 28.93
N GLN A 33 18.64 8.15 28.71
CA GLN A 33 18.75 6.82 29.32
C GLN A 33 18.82 6.88 30.85
N LYS A 34 19.44 7.93 31.41
CA LYS A 34 19.50 8.13 32.87
C LYS A 34 18.13 8.58 33.40
N GLU A 35 17.46 9.50 32.71
CA GLU A 35 16.11 9.93 33.07
C GLU A 35 15.10 8.77 32.97
N ILE A 36 15.24 7.86 31.98
CA ILE A 36 14.43 6.65 31.84
C ILE A 36 14.65 5.67 32.97
N ALA A 37 15.87 5.55 33.50
CA ALA A 37 16.17 4.66 34.63
C ALA A 37 15.49 5.11 35.96
N ASP A 38 15.17 6.39 36.06
CA ASP A 38 14.45 6.97 37.21
C ASP A 38 12.92 6.90 37.05
N ILE A 39 12.41 6.56 35.84
CA ILE A 39 10.97 6.46 35.53
C ILE A 39 10.55 4.98 35.71
N GLY A 40 9.67 4.71 36.64
CA GLY A 40 9.17 3.42 37.15
C GLY A 40 9.20 2.20 36.20
N ASN A 41 9.14 1.02 36.76
CA ASN A 41 9.26 -0.26 36.05
C ASN A 41 8.01 -0.60 35.21
N LEU A 42 7.90 -0.05 34.05
CA LEU A 42 6.93 -0.47 33.06
C LEU A 42 7.59 -1.43 32.06
N GLU A 43 6.99 -2.59 31.87
CA GLU A 43 7.42 -3.58 30.88
C GLU A 43 6.43 -3.62 29.71
N THR A 44 6.94 -3.74 28.51
CA THR A 44 6.14 -3.96 27.29
C THR A 44 6.51 -5.32 26.71
N ARG A 45 5.52 -6.06 26.24
CA ARG A 45 5.72 -7.20 25.34
C ARG A 45 4.74 -7.16 24.19
N VAL A 46 5.11 -7.84 23.10
CA VAL A 46 4.24 -8.04 21.95
C VAL A 46 4.08 -9.54 21.74
N VAL A 47 2.85 -9.99 21.62
CA VAL A 47 2.51 -11.39 21.39
C VAL A 47 1.85 -11.49 20.01
N GLU A 48 2.39 -12.36 19.15
CA GLU A 48 1.73 -12.70 17.91
C GLU A 48 0.50 -13.58 18.20
N ASP A 49 -0.61 -13.28 17.57
CA ASP A 49 -1.86 -14.02 17.72
C ASP A 49 -2.64 -14.01 16.41
N VAL A 50 -3.68 -14.84 16.33
CA VAL A 50 -4.59 -14.90 15.20
C VAL A 50 -6.01 -14.70 15.72
N VAL A 51 -6.65 -13.63 15.26
CA VAL A 51 -8.04 -13.35 15.61
C VAL A 51 -8.95 -13.66 14.41
N LYS A 52 -10.16 -14.14 14.72
CA LYS A 52 -11.19 -14.36 13.69
C LYS A 52 -12.12 -13.15 13.64
N SER A 53 -12.19 -12.52 12.49
CA SER A 53 -13.11 -11.41 12.24
C SER A 53 -13.82 -11.65 10.91
N GLU A 54 -15.15 -11.61 10.92
CA GLU A 54 -15.99 -11.79 9.72
C GLU A 54 -15.67 -13.03 8.88
N GLY A 55 -15.31 -14.14 9.56
CA GLY A 55 -14.94 -15.40 8.91
C GLY A 55 -13.51 -15.47 8.34
N ARG A 56 -12.70 -14.41 8.51
CA ARG A 56 -11.29 -14.36 8.11
C ARG A 56 -10.38 -14.48 9.32
N GLU A 57 -9.24 -15.12 9.14
CA GLU A 57 -8.17 -15.17 10.13
C GLU A 57 -7.22 -14.00 9.90
N LEU A 58 -7.05 -13.15 10.90
CA LEU A 58 -6.16 -11.99 10.88
C LEU A 58 -5.02 -12.21 11.84
N LYS A 59 -3.78 -12.13 11.34
CA LYS A 59 -2.58 -12.07 12.19
C LYS A 59 -2.55 -10.72 12.90
N VAL A 60 -2.32 -10.72 14.21
CA VAL A 60 -2.29 -9.50 15.02
C VAL A 60 -1.08 -9.46 15.94
N PHE A 61 -0.65 -8.25 16.25
CA PHE A 61 0.26 -7.97 17.35
C PHE A 61 -0.55 -7.48 18.55
N ASN A 62 -0.57 -8.27 19.63
CA ASN A 62 -1.11 -7.89 20.91
C ASN A 62 -0.02 -7.15 21.71
N VAL A 63 -0.06 -5.83 21.73
CA VAL A 63 0.85 -5.00 22.54
C VAL A 63 0.33 -4.97 23.97
N GLN A 64 1.13 -5.47 24.89
CA GLN A 64 0.76 -5.62 26.30
C GLN A 64 1.75 -4.92 27.19
N ILE A 65 1.25 -4.39 28.32
CA ILE A 65 2.08 -3.78 29.39
C ILE A 65 1.87 -4.49 30.72
N LYS A 66 2.90 -4.41 31.55
CA LYS A 66 2.89 -4.85 32.93
C LYS A 66 3.79 -3.93 33.76
N GLY A 67 3.48 -3.74 35.04
CA GLY A 67 4.28 -2.96 35.97
C GLY A 67 3.63 -1.66 36.38
N PHE A 68 4.43 -0.71 36.82
CA PHE A 68 3.96 0.50 37.48
C PHE A 68 3.96 1.68 36.48
N VAL A 69 2.80 2.33 36.33
CA VAL A 69 2.67 3.63 35.70
C VAL A 69 2.76 4.68 36.82
N ALA A 70 3.78 5.54 36.76
CA ALA A 70 3.99 6.58 37.75
C ALA A 70 2.79 7.55 37.81
N ARG A 71 2.74 8.33 38.90
CA ARG A 71 1.71 9.34 39.06
C ARG A 71 1.74 10.36 37.93
N LEU A 72 0.56 10.68 37.43
CA LEU A 72 0.39 11.75 36.47
C LEU A 72 0.14 13.08 37.21
N ASP A 73 1.07 14.02 37.08
CA ASP A 73 0.99 15.34 37.73
C ASP A 73 0.33 16.40 36.84
N SER A 74 -0.46 15.97 35.85
CA SER A 74 -1.10 16.85 34.84
C SER A 74 -2.11 17.83 35.43
N ASN A 75 -2.20 19.00 34.79
CA ASN A 75 -3.25 20.00 35.07
C ASN A 75 -4.06 20.27 33.77
N PRO A 76 -5.29 19.78 33.62
CA PRO A 76 -6.15 19.17 34.64
C PRO A 76 -5.65 17.79 35.07
N PRO A 77 -5.81 17.45 36.36
CA PRO A 77 -5.36 16.19 36.89
C PRO A 77 -6.04 15.03 36.16
N ASN A 78 -5.26 13.98 35.86
CA ASN A 78 -5.72 12.68 35.36
C ASN A 78 -5.98 12.57 33.84
N GLN A 79 -5.34 13.36 33.00
CA GLN A 79 -5.28 13.10 31.55
C GLN A 79 -3.85 12.70 31.16
N GLY A 80 -3.66 11.46 30.83
CA GLY A 80 -2.42 10.94 30.26
C GLY A 80 -2.68 10.29 28.91
N LEU A 81 -1.62 10.04 28.18
CA LEU A 81 -1.67 9.36 26.89
C LEU A 81 -0.72 8.17 26.92
N ILE A 82 -1.19 6.99 26.51
CA ILE A 82 -0.32 5.84 26.26
C ILE A 82 -0.19 5.69 24.74
N CYS A 83 1.04 5.67 24.25
CA CYS A 83 1.35 5.53 22.85
C CYS A 83 2.32 4.40 22.63
N THR A 84 2.17 3.70 21.50
CA THR A 84 3.16 2.72 21.04
C THR A 84 3.61 3.08 19.64
N TYR A 85 4.92 3.21 19.46
CA TYR A 85 5.58 3.47 18.20
C TYR A 85 6.29 2.22 17.70
N ILE A 86 6.12 1.88 16.41
CA ILE A 86 6.71 0.69 15.79
C ILE A 86 7.72 1.12 14.74
N PHE A 87 8.88 0.48 14.74
CA PHE A 87 9.94 0.78 13.79
C PHE A 87 10.77 -0.47 13.48
N ASP A 88 11.39 -0.48 12.31
CA ASP A 88 12.29 -1.52 11.85
C ASP A 88 13.74 -1.16 12.17
N GLN A 89 14.42 -2.03 12.92
CA GLN A 89 15.81 -1.89 13.34
C GLN A 89 16.76 -2.85 12.63
N THR A 90 16.35 -3.51 11.57
CA THR A 90 17.13 -4.61 10.96
C THR A 90 18.55 -4.18 10.58
N ASN A 91 18.71 -2.97 10.06
CA ASN A 91 20.01 -2.45 9.61
C ASN A 91 20.71 -1.57 10.66
N GLY A 92 20.03 -1.27 11.77
CA GLY A 92 20.55 -0.36 12.80
C GLY A 92 21.06 -1.08 14.04
N GLN A 93 22.28 -0.80 14.46
CA GLN A 93 22.79 -1.20 15.77
C GLN A 93 22.23 -0.32 16.91
N LYS A 94 21.83 0.91 16.58
CA LYS A 94 21.30 1.91 17.51
C LYS A 94 19.88 2.33 17.11
N MET A 95 19.03 2.55 18.09
CA MET A 95 17.62 2.84 17.97
C MET A 95 17.24 4.00 17.02
N TYR A 96 18.20 4.85 16.63
CA TYR A 96 17.98 6.09 15.85
C TYR A 96 18.86 6.25 14.62
N GLU A 97 19.78 5.30 14.37
CA GLU A 97 20.76 5.40 13.27
C GLU A 97 20.43 4.48 12.14
N GLU A 98 19.53 4.38 11.41
CA GLU A 98 19.13 3.45 10.33
C GLU A 98 17.84 2.66 10.62
N SER A 99 17.05 3.11 11.58
CA SER A 99 15.70 2.56 11.75
C SER A 99 14.73 3.26 10.81
N TRP A 100 13.83 2.46 10.26
CA TRP A 100 12.75 2.96 9.41
C TRP A 100 11.41 2.83 10.13
N PRO A 101 10.54 3.84 10.08
CA PRO A 101 9.22 3.70 10.66
C PRO A 101 8.46 2.58 9.96
N VAL A 102 7.70 1.80 10.73
CA VAL A 102 6.63 0.96 10.19
C VAL A 102 5.40 1.86 10.12
N LEU A 103 4.87 2.13 8.93
CA LEU A 103 3.79 3.08 8.71
C LEU A 103 2.43 2.41 8.85
N ALA A 104 1.41 3.15 9.29
CA ALA A 104 0.06 2.64 9.29
C ALA A 104 -0.62 2.84 7.93
N ALA A 105 -1.32 1.83 7.45
CA ALA A 105 -2.14 1.92 6.26
C ALA A 105 -3.42 2.74 6.48
N PHE A 106 -3.87 2.89 7.75
CA PHE A 106 -5.10 3.61 8.11
C PHE A 106 -4.80 4.77 9.05
N GLU A 107 -5.01 6.00 8.57
CA GLU A 107 -4.80 7.23 9.34
C GLU A 107 -5.72 7.36 10.56
N SER A 108 -6.90 6.72 10.54
CA SER A 108 -7.85 6.78 11.66
C SER A 108 -7.37 6.10 12.93
N TRP A 109 -6.31 5.28 12.87
CA TRP A 109 -5.80 4.52 14.01
C TRP A 109 -4.52 5.10 14.61
N CYS A 110 -3.89 6.03 13.92
CA CYS A 110 -2.62 6.61 14.30
C CYS A 110 -2.43 8.01 13.69
N GLU A 111 -1.37 8.68 14.06
CA GLU A 111 -1.02 9.96 13.41
C GLU A 111 -0.63 9.75 11.95
N PRO A 112 -1.08 10.64 11.03
CA PRO A 112 -0.73 10.59 9.63
C PRO A 112 0.79 10.51 9.41
N GLY A 113 1.22 9.57 8.55
CA GLY A 113 2.62 9.39 8.19
C GLY A 113 3.52 8.77 9.27
N THR A 114 2.94 8.28 10.39
CA THR A 114 3.68 7.58 11.45
C THR A 114 2.93 6.34 11.91
N THR A 115 3.57 5.42 12.61
CA THR A 115 2.90 4.35 13.34
C THR A 115 2.95 4.65 14.82
N LEU A 116 2.21 5.64 15.23
CA LEU A 116 2.03 5.96 16.62
C LEU A 116 0.60 5.62 17.03
N PHE A 117 0.40 4.46 17.63
CA PHE A 117 -0.89 4.07 18.19
C PHE A 117 -1.11 4.81 19.50
N LYS A 118 -2.21 5.54 19.59
CA LYS A 118 -2.59 6.34 20.75
C LYS A 118 -3.85 5.78 21.41
N THR A 119 -3.87 5.73 22.75
CA THR A 119 -5.13 5.58 23.48
C THR A 119 -5.88 6.91 23.44
N GLN A 120 -7.16 6.89 23.11
CA GLN A 120 -8.00 8.07 23.30
C GLN A 120 -8.28 8.24 24.80
N ASP A 121 -7.95 9.42 25.32
CA ASP A 121 -8.27 9.88 26.69
C ASP A 121 -8.14 8.81 27.78
N PHE A 122 -6.92 8.56 28.19
CA PHE A 122 -6.65 7.79 29.36
C PHE A 122 -7.02 8.61 30.61
N LYS A 123 -8.32 8.60 30.98
CA LYS A 123 -8.78 9.13 32.26
C LYS A 123 -8.48 8.11 33.32
N VAL A 124 -7.49 8.39 34.10
CA VAL A 124 -7.16 7.56 35.26
C VAL A 124 -7.81 8.19 36.51
N GLU A 125 -9.11 7.97 36.68
CA GLU A 125 -9.77 8.33 37.91
C GLU A 125 -9.15 7.52 39.08
N GLY A 126 -8.56 8.22 40.01
CA GLY A 126 -8.00 7.62 41.23
C GLY A 126 -6.50 7.31 41.23
N LEU A 127 -5.73 7.69 40.18
CA LEU A 127 -4.28 7.47 40.13
C LEU A 127 -3.44 8.53 40.87
N ASN A 128 -3.95 9.11 41.94
CA ASN A 128 -3.15 10.04 42.76
C ASN A 128 -1.83 9.44 43.24
N ASN A 129 -1.68 8.11 43.19
CA ASN A 129 -0.49 7.38 43.67
C ASN A 129 0.16 6.49 42.56
N GLY A 130 -0.22 6.64 41.30
CA GLY A 130 0.19 5.74 40.22
C GLY A 130 -0.68 4.47 40.12
N TYR A 131 -0.51 3.68 39.08
CA TYR A 131 -1.24 2.43 38.82
C TYR A 131 -0.30 1.27 38.59
N HIS A 132 -0.58 0.13 39.19
CA HIS A 132 0.23 -1.08 39.03
C HIS A 132 -0.56 -2.18 38.30
N PHE A 133 -0.15 -2.46 37.05
CA PHE A 133 -0.63 -3.62 36.33
C PHE A 133 0.08 -4.87 36.88
N THR A 134 -0.60 -5.62 37.71
CA THR A 134 -0.06 -6.86 38.33
C THR A 134 0.13 -7.96 37.29
N ASP A 135 -0.73 -7.98 36.25
CA ASP A 135 -0.69 -8.90 35.15
C ASP A 135 -0.57 -8.16 33.82
N TRP A 136 -0.28 -8.89 32.77
CA TRP A 136 -0.20 -8.34 31.41
C TRP A 136 -1.56 -7.82 30.92
N ALA A 137 -1.65 -6.53 30.68
CA ALA A 137 -2.82 -5.85 30.14
C ALA A 137 -2.60 -5.53 28.65
N THR A 138 -3.54 -5.91 27.79
CA THR A 138 -3.49 -5.57 26.36
C THR A 138 -3.86 -4.12 26.17
N LEU A 139 -2.97 -3.35 25.55
CA LEU A 139 -3.20 -1.96 25.14
C LEU A 139 -3.78 -1.87 23.73
N PHE A 140 -3.15 -2.58 22.81
CA PHE A 140 -3.49 -2.53 21.39
C PHE A 140 -3.52 -3.94 20.80
N VAL A 141 -4.49 -4.17 19.92
CA VAL A 141 -4.56 -5.32 19.02
C VAL A 141 -4.38 -4.78 17.61
N ILE A 142 -3.21 -4.96 17.04
CA ILE A 142 -2.81 -4.34 15.79
C ILE A 142 -2.80 -5.42 14.69
N PRO A 143 -3.72 -5.41 13.71
CA PRO A 143 -3.61 -6.29 12.57
C PRO A 143 -2.31 -6.04 11.80
N VAL A 144 -1.60 -7.10 11.45
CA VAL A 144 -0.33 -6.98 10.73
C VAL A 144 -0.53 -6.38 9.34
N ASP A 145 -1.65 -6.68 8.71
CA ASP A 145 -2.00 -6.20 7.37
C ASP A 145 -2.19 -4.67 7.27
N VAL A 146 -2.37 -3.99 8.42
CA VAL A 146 -2.43 -2.51 8.44
C VAL A 146 -1.06 -1.86 8.61
N LEU A 147 0.01 -2.63 8.68
CA LEU A 147 1.37 -2.15 8.88
C LEU A 147 2.14 -2.14 7.55
N ASN A 148 2.53 -0.95 7.10
CA ASN A 148 3.43 -0.78 5.97
C ASN A 148 4.88 -0.85 6.46
N HIS A 149 5.52 -1.98 6.26
CA HIS A 149 6.93 -2.21 6.59
C HIS A 149 7.86 -1.70 5.48
N PRO A 150 9.14 -1.37 5.79
CA PRO A 150 10.06 -0.84 4.79
C PRO A 150 10.52 -1.87 3.76
N TYR A 151 10.80 -3.10 4.18
CA TYR A 151 11.36 -4.17 3.34
C TYR A 151 10.75 -5.53 3.67
N LYS A 152 10.61 -6.38 2.68
CA LYS A 152 10.21 -7.79 2.78
C LYS A 152 11.23 -8.63 3.55
N GLY A 153 10.80 -9.80 4.01
CA GLY A 153 11.65 -10.80 4.67
C GLY A 153 11.72 -10.65 6.19
N GLU A 154 12.73 -11.28 6.80
CA GLU A 154 12.92 -11.24 8.25
C GLU A 154 13.39 -9.87 8.71
N ARG A 155 12.61 -9.26 9.61
CA ARG A 155 12.84 -7.91 10.14
C ARG A 155 12.95 -7.94 11.66
N LYS A 156 13.78 -7.05 12.21
CA LYS A 156 13.87 -6.82 13.65
C LYS A 156 13.01 -5.62 13.98
N LEU A 157 11.83 -5.87 14.55
CA LEU A 157 10.90 -4.81 14.92
C LEU A 157 11.21 -4.32 16.34
N GLY A 158 11.19 -3.00 16.52
CA GLY A 158 11.24 -2.35 17.80
C GLY A 158 9.90 -1.69 18.11
N PHE A 159 9.46 -1.84 19.35
CA PHE A 159 8.27 -1.21 19.88
C PHE A 159 8.70 -0.31 21.05
N ILE A 160 8.23 0.93 21.05
CA ILE A 160 8.45 1.85 22.18
C ILE A 160 7.08 2.26 22.69
N THR A 161 6.82 1.95 23.93
CA THR A 161 5.60 2.39 24.62
C THR A 161 5.93 3.56 25.51
N TYR A 162 5.24 4.67 25.31
CA TYR A 162 5.34 5.89 26.08
C TYR A 162 4.08 6.08 26.93
N VAL A 163 4.25 6.57 28.14
CA VAL A 163 3.17 7.11 28.96
C VAL A 163 3.50 8.58 29.22
N THR A 164 2.60 9.47 28.85
CA THR A 164 2.73 10.91 29.07
C THR A 164 1.62 11.42 29.99
N ASP A 165 1.89 12.45 30.77
CA ASP A 165 0.92 13.05 31.70
C ASP A 165 -0.01 14.08 31.04
N THR A 166 0.29 14.46 29.79
CA THR A 166 -0.48 15.40 28.99
C THR A 166 -0.58 14.95 27.55
N LEU A 167 -1.49 15.53 26.78
CA LEU A 167 -1.50 15.38 25.32
C LEU A 167 -0.29 16.10 24.75
N VAL A 168 0.65 15.35 24.19
CA VAL A 168 1.87 15.88 23.59
C VAL A 168 1.91 15.57 22.10
N GLU A 169 2.53 16.47 21.35
CA GLU A 169 2.87 16.22 19.97
C GLU A 169 4.12 15.33 19.89
N PHE A 170 4.14 14.47 18.88
CA PHE A 170 5.25 13.58 18.61
C PHE A 170 5.98 14.02 17.33
N ASN A 171 7.29 13.94 17.35
CA ASN A 171 8.13 14.17 16.18
C ASN A 171 9.01 12.94 15.96
N TYR A 172 8.85 12.28 14.82
CA TYR A 172 9.52 11.02 14.49
C TYR A 172 9.41 9.95 15.61
N GLY A 173 8.20 9.77 16.15
CA GLY A 173 7.93 8.80 17.20
C GLY A 173 8.46 9.15 18.59
N MET A 174 8.94 10.39 18.82
CA MET A 174 9.40 10.89 20.11
C MET A 174 8.50 12.04 20.59
N PRO A 175 8.12 12.09 21.88
CA PRO A 175 7.38 13.21 22.42
C PRO A 175 8.23 14.48 22.33
N GLN A 176 7.65 15.57 21.84
CA GLN A 176 8.34 16.86 21.72
C GLN A 176 8.68 17.44 23.08
N ASN A 177 7.77 17.31 24.05
CA ASN A 177 8.00 17.70 25.42
C ASN A 177 8.39 16.46 26.25
N ARG A 178 9.66 16.36 26.60
CA ARG A 178 10.19 15.24 27.39
C ARG A 178 9.80 15.31 28.87
N GLU A 179 9.49 16.49 29.37
CA GLU A 179 9.09 16.67 30.76
C GLU A 179 7.72 16.04 31.08
N SER A 180 6.91 15.84 30.04
CA SER A 180 5.63 15.13 30.17
C SER A 180 5.76 13.60 30.12
N LEU A 181 6.97 13.06 29.89
CA LEU A 181 7.19 11.62 29.82
C LEU A 181 7.21 11.01 31.21
N VAL A 182 6.19 10.20 31.53
CA VAL A 182 6.01 9.53 32.81
C VAL A 182 6.68 8.16 32.84
N ASN A 183 6.48 7.38 31.75
CA ASN A 183 7.09 6.06 31.58
C ASN A 183 7.53 5.84 30.14
N LEU A 184 8.54 4.99 30.00
CA LEU A 184 8.99 4.48 28.70
C LEU A 184 9.37 3.01 28.84
N SER A 185 8.91 2.19 27.93
CA SER A 185 9.28 0.79 27.83
C SER A 185 9.56 0.41 26.37
N THR A 186 10.48 -0.52 26.17
CA THR A 186 10.85 -0.98 24.82
C THR A 186 10.75 -2.50 24.74
N PHE A 187 10.32 -2.97 23.55
CA PHE A 187 10.30 -4.38 23.23
C PHE A 187 10.89 -4.61 21.83
N LYS A 188 11.51 -5.77 21.60
CA LYS A 188 12.08 -6.14 20.31
C LYS A 188 11.65 -7.55 19.95
N MET A 189 11.31 -7.75 18.68
CA MET A 189 10.99 -9.07 18.14
C MET A 189 11.52 -9.23 16.72
N GLN A 190 11.60 -10.46 16.25
CA GLN A 190 11.80 -10.77 14.84
C GLN A 190 10.44 -11.11 14.21
N TYR A 191 10.20 -10.62 13.03
CA TYR A 191 8.99 -10.92 12.25
C TYR A 191 9.33 -11.03 10.77
N THR A 192 8.66 -11.94 10.05
CA THR A 192 8.86 -12.11 8.61
C THR A 192 7.66 -11.53 7.87
N PHE A 193 7.91 -10.51 7.04
CA PHE A 193 6.93 -9.96 6.13
C PHE A 193 7.06 -10.66 4.77
N ASP A 194 5.94 -11.16 4.27
CA ASP A 194 5.89 -11.88 2.99
C ASP A 194 5.70 -10.94 1.79
N GLU A 195 5.19 -9.73 2.03
CA GLU A 195 4.93 -8.75 0.98
C GLU A 195 6.08 -7.75 0.80
N ILE A 196 6.12 -7.10 -0.37
CA ILE A 196 7.09 -6.05 -0.69
C ILE A 196 6.84 -4.83 0.17
N GLY A 197 7.91 -4.31 0.79
CA GLY A 197 7.83 -3.14 1.65
C GLY A 197 7.79 -1.81 0.89
N TYR A 198 7.44 -0.71 1.61
CA TYR A 198 7.28 0.60 0.98
C TYR A 198 8.60 1.17 0.41
N LYS A 199 9.76 0.84 1.00
CA LYS A 199 11.07 1.23 0.47
C LYS A 199 11.38 0.50 -0.83
N GLU A 200 11.17 -0.83 -0.86
CA GLU A 200 11.35 -1.61 -2.08
C GLU A 200 10.39 -1.17 -3.19
N THR A 201 9.15 -0.80 -2.83
CA THR A 201 8.16 -0.26 -3.76
C THR A 201 8.69 1.00 -4.44
N ILE A 202 9.33 1.91 -3.68
CA ILE A 202 9.93 3.14 -4.21
C ILE A 202 11.18 2.81 -5.07
N GLU A 203 12.06 1.96 -4.58
CA GLU A 203 13.31 1.58 -5.26
C GLU A 203 13.05 0.85 -6.58
N ASN A 204 12.07 -0.07 -6.59
CA ASN A 204 11.71 -0.86 -7.76
C ASN A 204 10.78 -0.11 -8.74
N ARG A 205 10.19 1.01 -8.33
CA ARG A 205 9.18 1.75 -9.12
C ARG A 205 9.57 1.97 -10.59
N PRO A 206 10.77 2.47 -10.93
CA PRO A 206 11.10 2.72 -12.33
C PRO A 206 11.05 1.43 -13.17
N ARG A 207 11.54 0.32 -12.61
CA ARG A 207 11.53 -0.97 -13.30
C ARG A 207 10.12 -1.53 -13.46
N ILE A 208 9.26 -1.35 -12.46
CA ILE A 208 7.86 -1.79 -12.52
C ILE A 208 7.08 -1.00 -13.58
N ILE A 209 7.33 0.31 -13.72
CA ILE A 209 6.74 1.11 -14.81
C ILE A 209 7.15 0.55 -16.18
N GLU A 210 8.44 0.23 -16.38
CA GLU A 210 8.93 -0.38 -17.61
C GLU A 210 8.25 -1.71 -17.92
N LEU A 211 8.12 -2.60 -16.92
CA LEU A 211 7.47 -3.90 -17.07
C LEU A 211 5.96 -3.77 -17.35
N SER A 212 5.31 -2.80 -16.73
CA SER A 212 3.89 -2.50 -16.97
C SER A 212 3.65 -2.03 -18.41
N ILE A 213 4.54 -1.17 -18.94
CA ILE A 213 4.50 -0.73 -20.34
C ILE A 213 4.67 -1.94 -21.28
N GLN A 214 5.60 -2.86 -20.98
CA GLN A 214 5.79 -4.07 -21.78
C GLN A 214 4.54 -4.97 -21.81
N LEU A 215 3.88 -5.16 -20.65
CA LEU A 215 2.64 -5.95 -20.58
C LEU A 215 1.52 -5.29 -21.41
N ALA A 216 1.36 -3.98 -21.30
CA ALA A 216 0.37 -3.24 -22.06
C ALA A 216 0.59 -3.35 -23.57
N LEU A 217 1.84 -3.17 -24.02
CA LEU A 217 2.21 -3.33 -25.43
C LEU A 217 2.10 -4.79 -25.91
N LYS A 218 2.25 -5.78 -25.01
CA LYS A 218 1.97 -7.17 -25.34
C LYS A 218 0.50 -7.40 -25.64
N VAL A 219 -0.41 -6.77 -24.89
CA VAL A 219 -1.85 -6.78 -25.21
C VAL A 219 -2.09 -6.12 -26.56
N ALA A 220 -1.63 -4.88 -26.76
CA ALA A 220 -1.77 -4.11 -27.99
C ALA A 220 -1.24 -4.84 -29.25
N SER A 221 -0.24 -5.70 -29.11
CA SER A 221 0.35 -6.43 -30.24
C SER A 221 -0.45 -7.66 -30.71
N MET A 222 -1.59 -7.98 -30.07
CA MET A 222 -2.31 -9.22 -30.37
C MET A 222 -3.12 -9.18 -31.65
N ASP A 223 -3.60 -8.04 -32.03
CA ASP A 223 -4.32 -7.81 -33.31
C ASP A 223 -3.41 -7.53 -34.49
N SER A 224 -2.09 -7.68 -34.32
CA SER A 224 -1.04 -7.51 -35.35
C SER A 224 -0.69 -6.07 -35.70
N ASN A 225 -1.26 -5.07 -35.07
CA ASN A 225 -0.95 -3.66 -35.37
C ASN A 225 -1.21 -2.77 -34.13
N ILE A 226 -0.15 -2.35 -33.48
CA ILE A 226 -0.26 -1.41 -32.33
C ILE A 226 -0.72 -0.05 -32.86
N ASP A 227 -1.90 0.38 -32.50
CA ASP A 227 -2.46 1.62 -32.98
C ASP A 227 -2.05 2.86 -32.16
N GLN A 228 -2.39 4.05 -32.68
CA GLN A 228 -2.01 5.31 -32.02
C GLN A 228 -2.82 5.57 -30.74
N ASN A 229 -4.05 5.02 -30.60
CA ASN A 229 -4.89 5.20 -29.41
C ASN A 229 -4.31 4.43 -28.26
N GLU A 230 -3.89 3.18 -28.48
CA GLU A 230 -3.20 2.34 -27.50
C GLU A 230 -1.92 2.99 -26.97
N ILE A 231 -1.09 3.51 -27.91
CA ILE A 231 0.13 4.25 -27.52
C ILE A 231 -0.22 5.52 -26.73
N ASN A 232 -1.29 6.21 -27.06
CA ASN A 232 -1.71 7.40 -26.35
C ASN A 232 -2.20 7.08 -24.93
N GLU A 233 -2.90 5.96 -24.71
CA GLU A 233 -3.29 5.53 -23.36
C GLU A 233 -2.07 5.19 -22.51
N VAL A 234 -1.06 4.51 -23.05
CA VAL A 234 0.20 4.26 -22.35
C VAL A 234 0.91 5.58 -21.99
N LYS A 235 0.98 6.55 -22.92
CA LYS A 235 1.57 7.88 -22.65
C LYS A 235 0.83 8.64 -21.56
N LYS A 236 -0.48 8.61 -21.58
CA LYS A 236 -1.34 9.23 -20.57
C LYS A 236 -1.11 8.62 -19.20
N TRP A 237 -1.07 7.29 -19.12
CA TRP A 237 -0.77 6.58 -17.89
C TRP A 237 0.62 6.94 -17.33
N ILE A 238 1.67 6.95 -18.16
CA ILE A 238 3.02 7.41 -17.77
C ILE A 238 2.96 8.82 -17.21
N SER A 239 2.25 9.75 -17.89
CA SER A 239 2.15 11.14 -17.44
C SER A 239 1.52 11.24 -16.05
N VAL A 240 0.39 10.58 -15.83
CA VAL A 240 -0.31 10.56 -14.55
C VAL A 240 0.57 9.96 -13.44
N LYS A 241 1.22 8.81 -13.70
CA LYS A 241 2.11 8.17 -12.74
C LYS A 241 3.29 9.06 -12.35
N VAL A 242 3.97 9.64 -13.34
CA VAL A 242 5.14 10.49 -13.11
C VAL A 242 4.75 11.78 -12.37
N GLU A 243 3.63 12.41 -12.71
CA GLU A 243 3.14 13.61 -12.03
C GLU A 243 2.74 13.34 -10.58
N THR A 244 2.01 12.24 -10.34
CA THR A 244 1.58 11.84 -8.99
C THR A 244 2.78 11.56 -8.09
N ASP A 245 3.74 10.78 -8.60
CA ASP A 245 4.88 10.31 -7.81
C ASP A 245 5.95 11.40 -7.58
N ASN A 246 5.97 12.45 -8.38
CA ASN A 246 6.92 13.56 -8.27
C ASN A 246 6.21 14.91 -8.04
N TYR A 247 5.05 14.90 -7.42
CA TYR A 247 4.25 16.10 -7.19
C TYR A 247 5.09 17.25 -6.61
N GLY A 248 5.00 18.43 -7.25
CA GLY A 248 5.75 19.62 -6.87
C GLY A 248 7.22 19.67 -7.34
N ASN A 249 7.69 18.70 -8.14
CA ASN A 249 9.04 18.69 -8.69
C ASN A 249 9.02 18.64 -10.24
N GLU A 250 8.83 19.78 -10.88
CA GLU A 250 8.67 19.91 -12.33
C GLU A 250 9.88 19.39 -13.14
N ASP A 251 11.10 19.61 -12.65
CA ASP A 251 12.33 19.14 -13.32
C ASP A 251 12.35 17.61 -13.38
N LYS A 252 12.04 16.96 -12.27
CA LYS A 252 12.02 15.49 -12.18
C LYS A 252 10.87 14.91 -13.00
N ILE A 253 9.71 15.57 -13.02
CA ILE A 253 8.58 15.19 -13.87
C ILE A 253 9.01 15.20 -15.35
N ALA A 254 9.66 16.26 -15.81
CA ALA A 254 10.12 16.37 -17.19
C ALA A 254 11.17 15.30 -17.53
N GLU A 255 12.13 15.06 -16.66
CA GLU A 255 13.16 14.04 -16.82
C GLU A 255 12.56 12.63 -16.94
N GLU A 256 11.68 12.25 -16.01
CA GLU A 256 11.06 10.92 -16.02
C GLU A 256 10.11 10.72 -17.19
N LYS A 257 9.33 11.74 -17.59
CA LYS A 257 8.50 11.66 -18.80
C LYS A 257 9.34 11.40 -20.04
N ASN A 258 10.47 12.08 -20.20
CA ASN A 258 11.40 11.85 -21.30
C ASN A 258 11.99 10.43 -21.26
N LYS A 259 12.42 9.97 -20.08
CA LYS A 259 12.96 8.62 -19.89
C LYS A 259 11.95 7.55 -20.29
N PHE A 260 10.74 7.59 -19.74
CA PHE A 260 9.72 6.58 -20.02
C PHE A 260 9.12 6.71 -21.41
N GLY A 261 9.06 7.94 -21.98
CA GLY A 261 8.67 8.15 -23.37
C GLY A 261 9.65 7.49 -24.34
N LYS A 262 10.95 7.60 -24.10
CA LYS A 262 11.96 6.89 -24.89
C LYS A 262 11.85 5.37 -24.72
N TYR A 263 11.66 4.92 -23.48
CA TYR A 263 11.46 3.50 -23.20
C TYR A 263 10.25 2.93 -23.93
N LEU A 264 9.14 3.67 -23.98
CA LEU A 264 7.94 3.29 -24.73
C LEU A 264 8.24 3.09 -26.22
N GLN A 265 9.01 3.98 -26.86
CA GLN A 265 9.40 3.84 -28.26
C GLN A 265 10.20 2.56 -28.52
N ASP A 266 11.19 2.29 -27.63
CA ASP A 266 12.01 1.07 -27.74
C ASP A 266 11.14 -0.19 -27.52
N ALA A 267 10.27 -0.18 -26.50
CA ALA A 267 9.39 -1.30 -26.17
C ALA A 267 8.35 -1.59 -27.28
N THR A 268 7.83 -0.57 -27.96
CA THR A 268 6.93 -0.74 -29.13
C THR A 268 7.62 -1.54 -30.23
N SER A 269 8.89 -1.21 -30.56
CA SER A 269 9.66 -1.95 -31.56
C SER A 269 9.93 -3.42 -31.17
N PHE A 270 9.99 -3.73 -29.87
CA PHE A 270 10.10 -5.12 -29.40
C PHE A 270 8.74 -5.86 -29.47
N ALA A 271 7.66 -5.18 -29.15
CA ALA A 271 6.31 -5.73 -29.21
C ALA A 271 5.94 -6.13 -30.63
N GLU A 272 6.18 -5.27 -31.62
CA GLU A 272 5.96 -5.55 -33.04
C GLU A 272 6.69 -6.79 -33.56
N LYS A 273 7.86 -7.11 -32.95
CA LYS A 273 8.63 -8.33 -33.27
C LYS A 273 8.18 -9.55 -32.46
N ASN A 274 7.12 -9.43 -31.67
CA ASN A 274 6.61 -10.46 -30.75
C ASN A 274 7.69 -11.03 -29.80
N SER A 275 8.66 -10.20 -29.39
CA SER A 275 9.80 -10.60 -28.55
C SER A 275 9.56 -10.39 -27.04
N ILE A 276 8.33 -10.02 -26.65
CA ILE A 276 7.97 -9.79 -25.24
C ILE A 276 7.50 -11.10 -24.60
N SER A 277 8.23 -11.56 -23.58
CA SER A 277 7.90 -12.75 -22.80
C SER A 277 7.03 -12.38 -21.58
N GLN A 278 5.74 -12.67 -21.68
CA GLN A 278 4.78 -12.46 -20.58
C GLN A 278 5.19 -13.19 -19.29
N ILE A 279 5.73 -14.42 -19.40
CA ILE A 279 6.12 -15.23 -18.24
C ILE A 279 7.29 -14.60 -17.49
N GLU A 280 8.30 -14.10 -18.20
CA GLU A 280 9.47 -13.48 -17.58
C GLU A 280 9.11 -12.17 -16.90
N ILE A 281 8.27 -11.36 -17.55
CA ILE A 281 7.80 -10.08 -17.02
C ILE A 281 6.98 -10.28 -15.74
N THR A 282 5.99 -11.18 -15.78
CA THR A 282 5.13 -11.44 -14.62
C THR A 282 5.90 -12.05 -13.45
N LYS A 283 6.93 -12.84 -13.72
CA LYS A 283 7.83 -13.35 -12.68
C LYS A 283 8.59 -12.18 -12.01
N GLU A 284 9.17 -11.27 -12.80
CA GLU A 284 9.90 -10.12 -12.24
C GLU A 284 8.96 -9.17 -11.48
N ILE A 285 7.74 -8.94 -11.97
CA ILE A 285 6.71 -8.17 -11.27
C ILE A 285 6.34 -8.83 -9.93
N ASN A 286 6.18 -10.16 -9.89
CA ASN A 286 5.88 -10.88 -8.65
C ASN A 286 6.97 -10.71 -7.59
N ASP A 287 8.22 -10.67 -8.03
CA ASP A 287 9.38 -10.54 -7.14
C ASP A 287 9.58 -9.13 -6.60
N LYS A 288 9.19 -8.09 -7.38
CA LYS A 288 9.56 -6.70 -7.12
C LYS A 288 8.42 -5.71 -6.90
N ALA A 289 7.20 -6.07 -7.30
CA ALA A 289 6.06 -5.16 -7.24
C ALA A 289 5.20 -5.37 -5.99
N SER A 290 4.74 -4.27 -5.41
CA SER A 290 3.69 -4.32 -4.40
C SER A 290 2.36 -4.73 -5.02
N LYS A 291 1.41 -5.16 -4.19
CA LYS A 291 0.05 -5.52 -4.63
C LYS A 291 -0.60 -4.38 -5.45
N GLN A 292 -0.47 -3.13 -4.99
CA GLN A 292 -1.00 -1.98 -5.71
C GLN A 292 -0.37 -1.82 -7.10
N GLN A 293 0.96 -1.95 -7.21
CA GLN A 293 1.65 -1.85 -8.51
C GLN A 293 1.24 -2.95 -9.49
N LYS A 294 0.91 -4.14 -9.02
CA LYS A 294 0.36 -5.21 -9.87
C LYS A 294 -1.02 -4.84 -10.42
N TYR A 295 -1.89 -4.24 -9.60
CA TYR A 295 -3.18 -3.74 -10.08
C TYR A 295 -3.03 -2.53 -11.02
N ASP A 296 -2.09 -1.62 -10.77
CA ASP A 296 -1.78 -0.51 -11.67
C ASP A 296 -1.38 -1.02 -13.08
N ALA A 297 -0.57 -2.09 -13.13
CA ALA A 297 -0.21 -2.72 -14.40
C ALA A 297 -1.43 -3.38 -15.10
N LEU A 298 -2.29 -4.06 -14.33
CA LEU A 298 -3.53 -4.63 -14.84
C LEU A 298 -4.48 -3.57 -15.39
N GLU A 299 -4.66 -2.45 -14.67
CA GLU A 299 -5.48 -1.35 -15.13
C GLU A 299 -4.97 -0.75 -16.44
N LEU A 300 -3.65 -0.57 -16.58
CA LEU A 300 -3.04 -0.12 -17.83
C LEU A 300 -3.34 -1.09 -19.00
N MET A 301 -3.20 -2.40 -18.76
CA MET A 301 -3.53 -3.41 -19.79
C MET A 301 -5.01 -3.32 -20.24
N LEU A 302 -5.92 -3.16 -19.27
CA LEU A 302 -7.35 -3.01 -19.55
C LEU A 302 -7.67 -1.69 -20.26
N ASP A 303 -7.02 -0.59 -19.87
CA ASP A 303 -7.21 0.72 -20.53
C ASP A 303 -6.68 0.70 -21.97
N VAL A 304 -5.57 0.01 -22.27
CA VAL A 304 -5.04 -0.20 -23.61
C VAL A 304 -6.00 -1.05 -24.44
N MET A 305 -6.42 -2.22 -23.96
CA MET A 305 -7.38 -3.09 -24.63
C MET A 305 -8.69 -2.36 -25.00
N THR A 306 -9.10 -1.37 -24.22
CA THR A 306 -10.37 -0.64 -24.43
C THR A 306 -10.20 0.70 -25.15
N SER A 307 -9.01 1.02 -25.63
CA SER A 307 -8.67 2.35 -26.19
C SER A 307 -9.28 2.63 -27.54
N ASP A 308 -9.48 1.61 -28.36
CA ASP A 308 -10.01 1.68 -29.73
C ASP A 308 -11.49 1.29 -29.84
N SER A 309 -12.17 1.05 -28.70
CA SER A 309 -13.57 0.60 -28.63
C SER A 309 -13.84 -0.80 -29.18
N ASP A 310 -12.81 -1.60 -29.44
CA ASP A 310 -12.91 -2.97 -29.95
C ASP A 310 -11.98 -3.91 -29.16
N ALA A 311 -12.51 -4.58 -28.16
CA ALA A 311 -11.75 -5.52 -27.32
C ALA A 311 -11.78 -6.92 -27.96
N SER A 312 -10.62 -7.42 -28.38
CA SER A 312 -10.48 -8.76 -28.97
C SER A 312 -10.50 -9.88 -27.94
N ALA A 313 -10.85 -11.09 -28.36
CA ALA A 313 -10.79 -12.27 -27.49
C ALA A 313 -9.35 -12.66 -27.14
N GLU A 314 -8.42 -12.40 -28.06
CA GLU A 314 -6.99 -12.65 -27.91
C GLU A 314 -6.36 -11.74 -26.84
N GLU A 315 -6.68 -10.46 -26.84
CA GLU A 315 -6.23 -9.50 -25.81
C GLU A 315 -6.79 -9.88 -24.43
N MET A 316 -8.08 -10.22 -24.35
CA MET A 316 -8.69 -10.68 -23.11
C MET A 316 -8.00 -11.93 -22.57
N SER A 317 -7.66 -12.89 -23.43
CA SER A 317 -6.95 -14.12 -23.04
C SER A 317 -5.58 -13.81 -22.40
N ILE A 318 -4.82 -12.89 -22.98
CA ILE A 318 -3.53 -12.46 -22.41
C ILE A 318 -3.71 -11.84 -21.02
N ILE A 319 -4.70 -10.98 -20.86
CA ILE A 319 -4.98 -10.35 -19.55
C ILE A 319 -5.39 -11.40 -18.51
N ASP A 320 -6.28 -12.34 -18.87
CA ASP A 320 -6.69 -13.43 -18.00
C ASP A 320 -5.49 -14.29 -17.54
N ASP A 321 -4.53 -14.54 -18.44
CA ASP A 321 -3.31 -15.27 -18.09
C ASP A 321 -2.37 -14.46 -17.20
N VAL A 322 -2.21 -13.16 -17.45
CA VAL A 322 -1.42 -12.27 -16.58
C VAL A 322 -2.03 -12.20 -15.18
N VAL A 323 -3.34 -12.10 -15.05
CA VAL A 323 -4.04 -12.10 -13.74
C VAL A 323 -3.71 -13.36 -12.94
N LYS A 324 -3.75 -14.55 -13.58
CA LYS A 324 -3.37 -15.82 -12.95
C LYS A 324 -1.90 -15.83 -12.56
N LEU A 325 -1.00 -15.42 -13.47
CA LEU A 325 0.45 -15.40 -13.24
C LEU A 325 0.84 -14.42 -12.14
N LEU A 326 0.17 -13.27 -12.01
CA LEU A 326 0.39 -12.29 -10.95
C LEU A 326 -0.31 -12.65 -9.63
N ASN A 327 -1.11 -13.72 -9.62
CA ASN A 327 -1.89 -14.17 -8.48
C ASN A 327 -2.79 -13.06 -7.91
N LEU A 328 -3.49 -12.33 -8.79
CA LEU A 328 -4.43 -11.28 -8.43
C LEU A 328 -5.79 -11.85 -8.01
N ASP A 329 -6.50 -11.11 -7.15
CA ASP A 329 -7.83 -11.53 -6.70
C ASP A 329 -8.83 -11.56 -7.87
N PRO A 330 -9.46 -12.70 -8.15
CA PRO A 330 -10.40 -12.83 -9.27
C PRO A 330 -11.62 -11.92 -9.15
N THR A 331 -12.07 -11.62 -7.92
CA THR A 331 -13.23 -10.75 -7.69
C THR A 331 -12.91 -9.32 -8.06
N THR A 332 -11.80 -8.79 -7.54
CA THR A 332 -11.31 -7.44 -7.88
C THR A 332 -11.03 -7.32 -9.37
N TYR A 333 -10.40 -8.33 -9.99
CA TYR A 333 -10.20 -8.34 -11.45
C TYR A 333 -11.51 -8.24 -12.22
N LYS A 334 -12.50 -9.04 -11.85
CA LYS A 334 -13.81 -9.03 -12.49
C LYS A 334 -14.48 -7.64 -12.42
N GLU A 335 -14.41 -6.98 -11.27
CA GLU A 335 -14.94 -5.64 -11.08
C GLU A 335 -14.21 -4.60 -11.96
N LEU A 336 -12.88 -4.62 -11.96
CA LEU A 336 -12.05 -3.74 -12.80
C LEU A 336 -12.35 -3.96 -14.28
N ARG A 337 -12.34 -5.20 -14.76
CA ARG A 337 -12.65 -5.57 -16.14
C ARG A 337 -14.04 -5.07 -16.53
N GLN A 338 -15.06 -5.34 -15.72
CA GLN A 338 -16.43 -4.93 -15.97
C GLN A 338 -16.55 -3.41 -16.04
N SER A 339 -15.84 -2.67 -15.18
CA SER A 339 -15.82 -1.21 -15.19
C SER A 339 -15.21 -0.62 -16.47
N ARG A 340 -14.25 -1.30 -17.11
CA ARG A 340 -13.58 -0.86 -18.34
C ARG A 340 -14.37 -1.25 -19.60
N LEU A 341 -14.78 -2.51 -19.69
CA LEU A 341 -15.56 -3.01 -20.84
C LEU A 341 -16.88 -2.26 -21.03
N THR A 342 -17.45 -1.72 -19.98
CA THR A 342 -18.64 -0.88 -20.11
C THR A 342 -18.38 0.47 -20.79
N LYS A 343 -17.15 0.90 -21.02
CA LYS A 343 -16.80 2.11 -21.79
C LYS A 343 -16.69 1.83 -23.30
N VAL A 344 -16.60 0.58 -23.69
CA VAL A 344 -16.43 0.15 -25.08
C VAL A 344 -17.78 0.10 -25.76
N GLU A 345 -17.95 0.83 -26.88
CA GLU A 345 -19.23 0.90 -27.61
C GLU A 345 -19.50 -0.35 -28.46
N ASN A 346 -18.44 -1.03 -28.91
CA ASN A 346 -18.51 -2.26 -29.70
C ASN A 346 -17.57 -3.32 -29.10
N ILE A 347 -18.13 -4.22 -28.34
CA ILE A 347 -17.44 -5.48 -28.06
C ILE A 347 -17.64 -6.33 -29.30
N SER A 348 -16.56 -6.72 -29.99
CA SER A 348 -16.67 -7.52 -31.21
C SER A 348 -17.55 -8.75 -30.91
N THR A 349 -18.65 -8.85 -31.63
CA THR A 349 -19.73 -9.81 -31.42
C THR A 349 -19.37 -11.22 -31.90
N ASN A 350 -18.26 -11.76 -31.42
CA ASN A 350 -18.17 -13.20 -31.29
C ASN A 350 -19.06 -13.60 -30.10
N GLU A 351 -19.96 -14.54 -30.31
CA GLU A 351 -20.96 -15.01 -29.32
C GLU A 351 -20.39 -15.32 -27.93
N THR A 352 -19.07 -15.48 -27.83
CA THR A 352 -18.30 -15.69 -26.59
C THR A 352 -17.96 -14.41 -25.80
N ALA A 353 -18.04 -13.23 -26.41
CA ALA A 353 -17.62 -11.97 -25.74
C ALA A 353 -18.65 -11.50 -24.70
N ASP A 354 -19.94 -11.52 -25.02
CA ASP A 354 -20.99 -11.15 -24.07
C ASP A 354 -21.06 -12.15 -22.88
N GLU A 355 -20.83 -13.44 -23.15
CA GLU A 355 -20.74 -14.48 -22.11
C GLU A 355 -19.59 -14.22 -21.15
N SER A 356 -18.44 -13.84 -21.69
CA SER A 356 -17.23 -13.56 -20.91
C SER A 356 -17.39 -12.29 -20.05
N ILE A 357 -18.13 -11.26 -20.51
CA ILE A 357 -18.42 -10.04 -19.72
C ILE A 357 -19.13 -10.38 -18.43
N PHE A 358 -20.07 -11.31 -18.49
CA PHE A 358 -20.83 -11.77 -17.32
C PHE A 358 -20.19 -12.99 -16.64
N GLY A 359 -18.94 -13.34 -17.03
CA GLY A 359 -18.17 -14.43 -16.46
C GLY A 359 -18.80 -15.81 -16.69
N ILE A 360 -19.49 -15.99 -17.82
CA ILE A 360 -20.05 -17.28 -18.25
C ILE A 360 -18.91 -18.09 -18.85
N GLU A 361 -18.61 -19.24 -18.25
CA GLU A 361 -17.60 -20.17 -18.73
C GLU A 361 -18.24 -21.31 -19.51
N THR A 362 -17.57 -21.82 -20.53
CA THR A 362 -18.04 -22.96 -21.34
C THR A 362 -18.28 -24.24 -20.54
N THR A 363 -17.72 -24.31 -19.33
CA THR A 363 -17.86 -25.44 -18.40
C THR A 363 -19.10 -25.36 -17.51
N MET A 364 -19.81 -24.21 -17.51
CA MET A 364 -20.98 -23.99 -16.66
C MET A 364 -22.22 -24.71 -17.20
N SER A 365 -23.01 -25.29 -16.28
CA SER A 365 -24.34 -25.79 -16.63
C SER A 365 -25.30 -24.64 -16.93
N ASN A 366 -26.35 -24.90 -17.70
CA ASN A 366 -27.37 -23.91 -18.04
C ASN A 366 -28.04 -23.30 -16.79
N GLU A 367 -28.20 -24.08 -15.73
CA GLU A 367 -28.75 -23.63 -14.43
C GLU A 367 -27.80 -22.66 -13.72
N GLN A 368 -26.46 -22.94 -13.75
CA GLN A 368 -25.44 -22.07 -13.20
C GLN A 368 -25.36 -20.74 -13.96
N ILE A 369 -25.46 -20.80 -15.29
CA ILE A 369 -25.49 -19.60 -16.15
C ILE A 369 -26.71 -18.74 -15.82
N CYS A 370 -27.89 -19.35 -15.72
CA CYS A 370 -29.13 -18.63 -15.43
C CYS A 370 -29.14 -18.00 -14.04
N SER A 371 -28.63 -18.70 -13.02
CA SER A 371 -28.45 -18.13 -11.68
C SER A 371 -27.55 -16.91 -11.71
N LYS A 372 -26.39 -17.05 -12.37
CA LYS A 372 -25.40 -15.96 -12.46
C LYS A 372 -25.93 -14.73 -13.20
N LEU A 373 -26.68 -14.95 -14.29
CA LEU A 373 -27.35 -13.87 -15.03
C LEU A 373 -28.45 -13.19 -14.21
N ALA A 374 -29.13 -13.93 -13.32
CA ALA A 374 -30.12 -13.35 -12.43
C ALA A 374 -29.46 -12.44 -11.38
N ASP A 375 -28.38 -12.91 -10.75
CA ASP A 375 -27.62 -12.14 -9.77
C ASP A 375 -27.07 -10.84 -10.38
N GLN A 376 -26.50 -10.93 -11.59
CA GLN A 376 -25.97 -9.78 -12.32
C GLN A 376 -27.09 -8.79 -12.72
N TYR A 377 -28.26 -9.29 -13.09
CA TYR A 377 -29.39 -8.43 -13.42
C TYR A 377 -29.88 -7.65 -12.20
N GLU A 378 -29.95 -8.30 -11.03
CA GLU A 378 -30.31 -7.63 -9.78
C GLU A 378 -29.32 -6.52 -9.43
N GLU A 379 -28.03 -6.80 -9.52
CA GLU A 379 -26.95 -5.83 -9.25
C GLU A 379 -27.02 -4.61 -10.19
N TRP A 380 -27.19 -4.82 -11.50
CA TRP A 380 -27.28 -3.72 -12.46
C TRP A 380 -28.60 -2.96 -12.39
N SER A 381 -29.69 -3.63 -12.08
CA SER A 381 -31.01 -2.97 -11.96
C SER A 381 -31.05 -1.98 -10.79
N GLN A 382 -30.37 -2.25 -9.68
CA GLN A 382 -30.24 -1.31 -8.56
C GLN A 382 -29.54 -0.01 -8.97
N ARG A 383 -28.63 -0.07 -9.94
CA ARG A 383 -27.88 1.10 -10.45
C ARG A 383 -28.69 1.98 -11.41
N LEU A 384 -29.83 1.50 -11.92
CA LEU A 384 -30.73 2.29 -12.77
C LEU A 384 -31.32 3.52 -12.03
N ALA A 385 -31.48 3.42 -10.72
CA ALA A 385 -32.04 4.46 -9.87
C ALA A 385 -31.02 5.51 -9.39
N LEU A 386 -29.73 5.39 -9.75
CA LEU A 386 -28.70 6.33 -9.31
C LEU A 386 -28.89 7.71 -9.98
N PRO A 387 -28.59 8.82 -9.27
CA PRO A 387 -28.72 10.18 -9.79
C PRO A 387 -27.76 10.49 -10.97
N ASP A 388 -26.67 9.74 -11.10
CA ASP A 388 -25.71 9.87 -12.18
C ASP A 388 -26.29 9.33 -13.49
N LYS A 389 -26.54 10.24 -14.44
CA LYS A 389 -27.12 9.92 -15.74
C LYS A 389 -26.25 8.99 -16.59
N ALA A 390 -24.92 9.11 -16.49
CA ALA A 390 -24.00 8.24 -17.23
C ALA A 390 -24.06 6.83 -16.66
N MET A 391 -24.04 6.69 -15.33
CA MET A 391 -24.15 5.41 -14.65
C MET A 391 -25.51 4.74 -14.87
N SER A 392 -26.62 5.51 -14.82
CA SER A 392 -27.97 5.00 -15.07
C SER A 392 -28.15 4.53 -16.54
N LYS A 393 -27.65 5.28 -17.53
CA LYS A 393 -27.67 4.87 -18.95
C LYS A 393 -26.93 3.55 -19.14
N ARG A 394 -25.77 3.44 -18.52
CA ARG A 394 -24.91 2.28 -18.56
C ARG A 394 -25.53 1.05 -17.90
N ALA A 395 -26.14 1.23 -16.73
CA ALA A 395 -26.86 0.16 -16.05
C ALA A 395 -28.01 -0.40 -16.95
N LYS A 396 -28.65 0.47 -17.71
CA LYS A 396 -29.67 0.06 -18.68
C LYS A 396 -29.08 -0.81 -19.80
N GLU A 397 -27.95 -0.40 -20.40
CA GLU A 397 -27.29 -1.17 -21.46
C GLU A 397 -26.86 -2.57 -20.97
N MET A 398 -26.34 -2.66 -19.75
CA MET A 398 -25.97 -3.94 -19.15
C MET A 398 -27.20 -4.82 -18.85
N CYS A 399 -28.28 -4.26 -18.33
CA CYS A 399 -29.53 -4.99 -18.14
C CYS A 399 -30.09 -5.53 -19.48
N ASP A 400 -30.04 -4.75 -20.54
CA ASP A 400 -30.50 -5.16 -21.86
C ASP A 400 -29.69 -6.35 -22.39
N LYS A 401 -28.35 -6.33 -22.28
CA LYS A 401 -27.46 -7.45 -22.63
C LYS A 401 -27.74 -8.71 -21.82
N ILE A 402 -27.94 -8.57 -20.50
CA ILE A 402 -28.28 -9.71 -19.64
C ILE A 402 -29.61 -10.33 -20.07
N ILE A 403 -30.60 -9.52 -20.46
CA ILE A 403 -31.89 -9.99 -20.95
C ILE A 403 -31.71 -10.80 -22.25
N GLU A 404 -30.83 -10.37 -23.16
CA GLU A 404 -30.54 -11.10 -24.41
C GLU A 404 -29.86 -12.45 -24.11
N LEU A 405 -28.88 -12.49 -23.20
CA LEU A 405 -28.24 -13.73 -22.77
C LEU A 405 -29.23 -14.68 -22.07
N ARG A 406 -30.11 -14.16 -21.20
CA ARG A 406 -31.17 -14.99 -20.56
C ARG A 406 -32.11 -15.61 -21.61
N LYS A 407 -32.43 -14.91 -22.70
CA LYS A 407 -33.19 -15.46 -23.82
C LYS A 407 -32.41 -16.56 -24.56
N LYS A 408 -31.08 -16.31 -24.83
CA LYS A 408 -30.17 -17.29 -25.47
C LYS A 408 -30.15 -18.61 -24.69
N TYR A 409 -29.95 -18.52 -23.37
CA TYR A 409 -29.87 -19.69 -22.48
C TYR A 409 -31.23 -20.19 -21.98
N LYS A 410 -32.35 -19.62 -22.48
CA LYS A 410 -33.73 -20.00 -22.10
C LYS A 410 -33.93 -19.99 -20.58
N CYS A 411 -33.36 -18.99 -19.88
CA CYS A 411 -33.55 -18.81 -18.45
C CYS A 411 -35.00 -18.38 -18.16
N SER A 412 -35.62 -19.05 -17.22
CA SER A 412 -37.00 -18.74 -16.75
C SER A 412 -37.02 -17.49 -15.87
#